data_b22f67be7c8d52b8d37bcfdb41401256
#
_entry.id   b22f67be7c8d52b8d37bcfdb41401256
#
_cell.length_a   1.000
_cell.length_b   1.000
_cell.length_c   1.000
_cell.angle_alpha   90.00
_cell.angle_beta   90.00
_cell.angle_gamma   90.00
#
_symmetry.space_group_name_H-M   'P 1'
#
loop_
_entity.id
_entity.type
_entity.pdbx_description
1 polymer ?
#
loop_
_entity_poly.entity_id
_entity_poly.type
_entity_poly.pdbx_seq_one_letter_code
_entity_poly.pdbx_strand_id
1 'polypeptide(L)'
;MIARVWRGAVRPGRGDAYAAYLDATGVKEIRATPGNQGVLVLRRDEPTQTEFIFISLWESLEAIRRFAGDDVERAHYYPEDRDFLLHLEPTVTHHAVTASFPGTGL
;
A
#
# COMPACT_ATOMS: atom_id res chain seq x y z
N MET A 1 -7.75 2.35 15.10
CA MET A 1 -6.76 2.14 14.02
C MET A 1 -7.41 1.54 12.80
N ILE A 2 -7.06 2.03 11.63
CA ILE A 2 -7.63 1.57 10.36
C ILE A 2 -6.49 1.06 9.49
N ALA A 3 -6.70 -0.10 8.84
CA ALA A 3 -5.82 -0.63 7.83
C ALA A 3 -6.38 -0.29 6.44
N ARG A 4 -5.57 0.37 5.63
CA ARG A 4 -5.86 0.66 4.22
C ARG A 4 -5.10 -0.35 3.37
N VAL A 5 -5.81 -1.08 2.52
CA VAL A 5 -5.23 -2.18 1.73
C VAL A 5 -5.35 -1.90 0.25
N TRP A 6 -4.21 -1.89 -0.43
CA TRP A 6 -4.09 -1.79 -1.88
C TRP A 6 -3.46 -3.08 -2.44
N ARG A 7 -3.91 -3.50 -3.62
CA ARG A 7 -3.36 -4.67 -4.30
C ARG A 7 -2.97 -4.31 -5.72
N GLY A 8 -1.85 -4.88 -6.18
CA GLY A 8 -1.40 -4.72 -7.54
C GLY A 8 -0.45 -5.82 -7.95
N ALA A 9 -0.15 -5.88 -9.23
CA ALA A 9 0.78 -6.88 -9.76
C ALA A 9 1.62 -6.29 -10.89
N VAL A 10 2.83 -6.80 -11.02
CA VAL A 10 3.76 -6.46 -12.09
C VAL A 10 4.18 -7.73 -12.82
N ARG A 11 4.76 -7.58 -14.01
CA ARG A 11 5.28 -8.73 -14.77
C ARG A 11 6.36 -9.46 -13.99
N PRO A 12 6.52 -10.77 -14.21
CA PRO A 12 7.64 -11.52 -13.63
C PRO A 12 8.97 -10.84 -13.98
N GLY A 13 9.87 -10.76 -13.00
CA GLY A 13 11.16 -10.09 -13.18
C GLY A 13 11.18 -8.61 -12.89
N ARG A 14 10.00 -7.97 -12.71
CA ARG A 14 9.90 -6.54 -12.40
C ARG A 14 9.73 -6.25 -10.90
N GLY A 15 9.63 -7.29 -10.08
CA GLY A 15 9.32 -7.15 -8.66
C GLY A 15 10.31 -6.31 -7.87
N ASP A 16 11.61 -6.51 -8.10
CA ASP A 16 12.64 -5.75 -7.37
C ASP A 16 12.60 -4.27 -7.74
N ALA A 17 12.44 -3.97 -9.02
CA ALA A 17 12.35 -2.59 -9.49
C ALA A 17 11.11 -1.90 -8.93
N TYR A 18 9.97 -2.61 -8.90
CA TYR A 18 8.74 -2.03 -8.35
C TYR A 18 8.81 -1.84 -6.85
N ALA A 19 9.41 -2.78 -6.12
CA ALA A 19 9.63 -2.64 -4.68
C ALA A 19 10.44 -1.37 -4.36
N ALA A 20 11.52 -1.13 -5.10
CA ALA A 20 12.34 0.08 -4.95
C ALA A 20 11.53 1.34 -5.26
N TYR A 21 10.70 1.29 -6.29
CA TYR A 21 9.83 2.39 -6.66
C TYR A 21 8.80 2.71 -5.56
N LEU A 22 8.17 1.69 -4.97
CA LEU A 22 7.25 1.87 -3.86
C LEU A 22 7.93 2.53 -2.66
N ASP A 23 9.13 2.10 -2.33
CA ASP A 23 9.90 2.68 -1.21
C ASP A 23 10.15 4.18 -1.44
N ALA A 24 10.46 4.56 -2.66
CA ALA A 24 10.79 5.93 -3.01
C ALA A 24 9.57 6.84 -3.16
N THR A 25 8.39 6.28 -3.37
CA THR A 25 7.15 7.04 -3.64
C THR A 25 6.11 6.85 -2.55
N GLY A 26 5.25 5.85 -2.67
CA GLY A 26 4.12 5.65 -1.76
C GLY A 26 4.52 5.45 -0.30
N VAL A 27 5.51 4.62 -0.05
CA VAL A 27 5.98 4.36 1.32
C VAL A 27 6.46 5.66 1.97
N LYS A 28 7.29 6.40 1.25
CA LYS A 28 7.86 7.65 1.76
C LYS A 28 6.79 8.68 2.06
N GLU A 29 5.87 8.90 1.15
CA GLU A 29 4.78 9.88 1.31
C GLU A 29 3.84 9.49 2.44
N ILE A 30 3.43 8.23 2.51
CA ILE A 30 2.52 7.74 3.53
C ILE A 30 3.14 7.87 4.92
N ARG A 31 4.41 7.45 5.07
CA ARG A 31 5.11 7.54 6.35
C ARG A 31 5.29 8.97 6.83
N ALA A 32 5.34 9.92 5.92
CA ALA A 32 5.45 11.35 6.24
C ALA A 32 4.09 11.99 6.56
N THR A 33 2.99 11.31 6.32
CA THR A 33 1.65 11.86 6.57
C THR A 33 1.29 11.73 8.05
N PRO A 34 0.91 12.84 8.73
CA PRO A 34 0.49 12.77 10.13
C PRO A 34 -0.67 11.80 10.33
N GLY A 35 -0.56 10.94 11.34
CA GLY A 35 -1.56 9.93 11.66
C GLY A 35 -1.28 8.56 11.06
N ASN A 36 -0.28 8.42 10.19
CA ASN A 36 0.18 7.12 9.76
C ASN A 36 0.94 6.43 10.89
N GLN A 37 0.64 5.14 11.11
CA GLN A 37 1.22 4.34 12.18
C GLN A 37 2.08 3.19 11.67
N GLY A 38 2.30 3.12 10.39
CA GLY A 38 3.18 2.13 9.80
C GLY A 38 2.70 1.66 8.42
N VAL A 39 3.58 0.93 7.76
CA VAL A 39 3.36 0.40 6.41
C VAL A 39 3.92 -1.02 6.36
N LEU A 40 3.18 -1.93 5.74
CA LEU A 40 3.64 -3.26 5.38
C LEU A 40 3.50 -3.42 3.88
N VAL A 41 4.56 -3.88 3.23
CA VAL A 41 4.52 -4.23 1.81
C VAL A 41 4.73 -5.73 1.71
N LEU A 42 3.73 -6.43 1.21
CA LEU A 42 3.77 -7.88 1.02
C LEU A 42 4.02 -8.18 -0.45
N ARG A 43 4.79 -9.20 -0.72
CA ARG A 43 5.14 -9.62 -2.08
C ARG A 43 5.01 -11.11 -2.24
N ARG A 44 4.47 -11.54 -3.37
CA ARG A 44 4.43 -12.95 -3.76
C ARG A 44 4.84 -13.07 -5.22
N ASP A 45 5.92 -13.81 -5.47
CA ASP A 45 6.37 -14.10 -6.81
C ASP A 45 5.63 -15.33 -7.34
N GLU A 46 4.91 -15.15 -8.44
CA GLU A 46 4.17 -16.21 -9.10
C GLU A 46 4.72 -16.39 -10.52
N PRO A 47 4.45 -17.54 -11.19
CA PRO A 47 4.97 -17.77 -12.55
C PRO A 47 4.52 -16.73 -13.57
N THR A 48 3.32 -16.19 -13.42
CA THR A 48 2.71 -15.26 -14.39
C THR A 48 2.78 -13.79 -13.97
N GLN A 49 3.08 -13.51 -12.70
CA GLN A 49 3.13 -12.15 -12.18
C GLN A 49 3.81 -12.12 -10.82
N THR A 50 4.22 -10.94 -10.39
CA THR A 50 4.59 -10.68 -9.00
C THR A 50 3.50 -9.82 -8.38
N GLU A 51 2.85 -10.33 -7.33
CA GLU A 51 1.78 -9.65 -6.62
C GLU A 51 2.35 -8.82 -5.47
N PHE A 52 1.81 -7.63 -5.29
CA PHE A 52 2.07 -6.77 -4.13
C PHE A 52 0.78 -6.47 -3.39
N ILE A 53 0.85 -6.50 -2.06
CA ILE A 53 -0.21 -6.02 -1.18
C ILE A 53 0.41 -4.93 -0.32
N PHE A 54 -0.17 -3.75 -0.36
CA PHE A 54 0.32 -2.59 0.36
C PHE A 54 -0.67 -2.28 1.48
N ILE A 55 -0.23 -2.43 2.72
CA ILE A 55 -1.05 -2.17 3.90
C ILE A 55 -0.49 -0.98 4.64
N SER A 56 -1.29 0.06 4.81
CA SER A 56 -0.93 1.21 5.63
C SER A 56 -1.86 1.29 6.83
N LEU A 57 -1.29 1.60 7.98
CA LEU A 57 -2.02 1.66 9.26
C LEU A 57 -2.19 3.13 9.65
N TRP A 58 -3.40 3.48 10.09
CA TRP A 58 -3.78 4.87 10.32
C TRP A 58 -4.58 5.02 11.61
N GLU A 59 -4.40 6.15 12.29
CA GLU A 59 -5.16 6.44 13.50
C GLU A 59 -6.64 6.71 13.22
N SER A 60 -6.98 7.23 12.03
CA SER A 60 -8.36 7.62 11.69
C SER A 60 -8.56 7.74 10.18
N LEU A 61 -9.82 7.80 9.74
CA LEU A 61 -10.16 8.12 8.36
C LEU A 61 -9.73 9.54 7.99
N GLU A 62 -9.78 10.45 8.94
CA GLU A 62 -9.36 11.83 8.69
C GLU A 62 -7.87 11.91 8.37
N ALA A 63 -7.05 11.12 9.05
CA ALA A 63 -5.64 11.01 8.73
C ALA A 63 -5.41 10.45 7.32
N ILE A 64 -6.21 9.47 6.92
CA ILE A 64 -6.16 8.92 5.56
C ILE A 64 -6.48 10.00 4.52
N ARG A 65 -7.44 10.87 4.79
CA ARG A 65 -7.79 11.98 3.87
C ARG A 65 -6.63 12.92 3.62
N ARG A 66 -5.73 13.07 4.56
CA ARG A 66 -4.52 13.90 4.38
C ARG A 66 -3.61 13.36 3.29
N PHE A 67 -3.62 12.05 3.09
CA PHE A 67 -2.88 11.38 2.03
C PHE A 67 -3.71 11.21 0.75
N ALA A 68 -4.90 10.65 0.89
CA ALA A 68 -5.70 10.18 -0.23
C ALA A 68 -6.70 11.20 -0.78
N GLY A 69 -6.95 12.30 -0.06
CA GLY A 69 -8.00 13.24 -0.40
C GLY A 69 -9.37 12.80 0.13
N ASP A 70 -10.43 13.51 -0.28
CA ASP A 70 -11.76 13.28 0.26
C ASP A 70 -12.37 11.94 -0.13
N ASP A 71 -12.08 11.46 -1.34
CA ASP A 71 -12.51 10.15 -1.79
C ASP A 71 -11.50 9.09 -1.31
N VAL A 72 -11.65 8.68 -0.06
CA VAL A 72 -10.68 7.77 0.59
C VAL A 72 -10.64 6.40 -0.03
N GLU A 73 -11.69 5.96 -0.72
CA GLU A 73 -11.71 4.64 -1.36
C GLU A 73 -10.96 4.60 -2.67
N ARG A 74 -10.65 5.75 -3.23
CA ARG A 74 -9.92 5.85 -4.48
C ARG A 74 -8.45 5.50 -4.27
N ALA A 75 -7.91 4.63 -5.12
CA ALA A 75 -6.49 4.31 -5.11
C ALA A 75 -5.68 5.53 -5.57
N HIS A 76 -4.55 5.78 -4.90
CA HIS A 76 -3.65 6.87 -5.21
C HIS A 76 -2.47 6.35 -6.01
N TYR A 77 -2.30 6.86 -7.24
CA TYR A 77 -1.22 6.44 -8.13
C TYR A 77 -0.29 7.59 -8.46
N TYR A 78 0.97 7.23 -8.72
CA TYR A 78 1.97 8.14 -9.26
C TYR A 78 2.08 7.92 -10.77
N PRO A 79 2.58 8.90 -11.54
CA PRO A 79 2.58 8.79 -13.01
C PRO A 79 3.27 7.54 -13.56
N GLU A 80 4.34 7.08 -12.90
CA GLU A 80 5.12 5.95 -13.37
C GLU A 80 4.54 4.58 -13.01
N ASP A 81 3.50 4.54 -12.16
CA ASP A 81 2.83 3.29 -11.83
C ASP A 81 2.32 2.54 -13.07
N ARG A 82 1.91 3.28 -14.10
CA ARG A 82 1.44 2.71 -15.36
C ARG A 82 2.47 1.87 -16.08
N ASP A 83 3.75 2.19 -15.89
CA ASP A 83 4.85 1.48 -16.56
C ASP A 83 5.14 0.15 -15.88
N PHE A 84 4.75 -0.01 -14.64
CA PHE A 84 4.96 -1.21 -13.85
C PHE A 84 3.73 -2.11 -13.78
N LEU A 85 2.58 -1.54 -13.45
CA LEU A 85 1.40 -2.29 -13.07
C LEU A 85 0.68 -2.90 -14.27
N LEU A 86 0.34 -4.19 -14.16
CA LEU A 86 -0.45 -4.90 -15.15
C LEU A 86 -1.87 -4.37 -15.21
N HIS A 87 -2.36 -3.86 -14.07
CA HIS A 87 -3.70 -3.32 -13.94
C HIS A 87 -3.69 -2.25 -12.84
N LEU A 88 -4.44 -1.17 -13.05
CA LEU A 88 -4.60 -0.12 -12.07
C LEU A 88 -5.94 -0.29 -11.37
N GLU A 89 -5.94 -0.93 -10.19
CA GLU A 89 -7.15 -1.05 -9.38
C GLU A 89 -7.67 0.34 -9.03
N PRO A 90 -8.94 0.66 -9.29
CA PRO A 90 -9.45 1.99 -9.04
C PRO A 90 -9.65 2.31 -7.57
N THR A 91 -9.86 1.28 -6.74
CA THR A 91 -10.19 1.45 -5.33
C THR A 91 -9.30 0.64 -4.42
N VAL A 92 -9.31 1.03 -3.16
CA VAL A 92 -8.69 0.31 -2.05
C VAL A 92 -9.76 -0.09 -1.05
N THR A 93 -9.42 -0.94 -0.08
CA THR A 93 -10.33 -1.30 0.99
C THR A 93 -9.81 -0.78 2.32
N HIS A 94 -10.73 -0.49 3.24
CA HIS A 94 -10.40 -0.08 4.59
C HIS A 94 -11.00 -1.07 5.59
N HIS A 95 -10.23 -1.40 6.61
CA HIS A 95 -10.62 -2.37 7.63
C HIS A 95 -10.32 -1.79 9.00
N ALA A 96 -11.26 -1.95 9.93
CA ALA A 96 -10.98 -1.63 11.32
C ALA A 96 -10.01 -2.68 11.87
N VAL A 97 -8.95 -2.24 12.53
CA VAL A 97 -8.07 -3.15 13.26
C VAL A 97 -8.73 -3.42 14.61
N THR A 98 -9.33 -4.59 14.76
CA THR A 98 -10.06 -4.94 15.98
C THR A 98 -9.15 -5.46 17.08
N ALA A 99 -8.00 -5.97 16.73
CA ALA A 99 -7.02 -6.48 17.69
C ALA A 99 -5.63 -6.50 17.07
N SER A 100 -4.63 -6.25 17.90
CA SER A 100 -3.23 -6.32 17.48
C SER A 100 -2.43 -6.86 18.66
N PHE A 101 -1.74 -7.98 18.44
CA PHE A 101 -0.99 -8.66 19.49
C PHE A 101 0.47 -8.78 19.06
N PRO A 102 1.41 -8.18 19.80
CA PRO A 102 2.83 -8.33 19.48
C PRO A 102 3.26 -9.77 19.66
N GLY A 103 4.09 -10.25 18.76
CA GLY A 103 4.74 -11.53 18.91
C GLY A 103 5.89 -11.46 19.93
N THR A 104 6.29 -12.61 20.44
CA THR A 104 7.40 -12.73 21.38
C THR A 104 8.62 -13.39 20.77
N GLY A 105 8.52 -13.89 19.56
CA GLY A 105 9.52 -14.75 18.93
C GLY A 105 10.56 -14.04 18.07
N LEU A 106 10.71 -12.77 18.19
CA LEU A 106 11.67 -12.02 17.36
C LEU A 106 12.95 -11.75 18.08
#